data_fcca818e44146ade80ea2ea365e41799
#
_entry.id   fcca818e44146ade80ea2ea365e41799
#
_cell.length_a   1.000
_cell.length_b   1.000
_cell.length_c   1.000
_cell.angle_alpha   90.00
_cell.angle_beta   90.00
_cell.angle_gamma   90.00
#
_symmetry.space_group_name_H-M   'P 1'
#
loop_
_entity.id
_entity.type
_entity.pdbx_description
1 polymer ?
#
loop_
_entity_poly.entity_id
_entity_poly.type
_entity_poly.pdbx_seq_one_letter_code
_entity_poly.pdbx_strand_id
1 'polypeptide(L)'
;GSVGSSFVATMSGITEVNPLSPHYYCKKCHYSDFDSEEVKKFGGGAGCDMPDKICPVCGEKLAKDGYDIPFETFLGFYGDKEPDIDLNFSGEYQSKAHAYTEVIFGAGQTFRAGTVGTLAEKTAFGYVKNYYEEHNQHKRECEINRLVTGCTGVKRTSGQHPGGIIVLPIGEDINSFTPVQHPANDMTTSTVTTHFDYHSIDHNLLKLDILGHDDPTMIRMLEDLTGIDAREIPLDSPEVMSLFKDTSALGIKPEDIGGCKLGALGLPEFGTDFAMGMLIETQPQHFSDLVRIAGLSHGTDVWLGNAQTLLQEKKATISTAICTRDDIMVYLISKGIEKGLSFKIMEAVRKGKGLQPEWEQTMVEHDVPDWYIWSCKKIKYMFPKAHAAAYVMMMWRIAYCKIFYPLAFYAAYFSIRAAAFSYELMCQGKEALERHMADYESRMDTLSPKEKDSYHDMRIVQEMYVRGFEFTPIDLFKVQATRFQIVDGKLMPSLSSIEGLGNKAAESIVEAALGGAFLSRQDFRERAKVGQTVSDKLLELGILSDIPESNQLSLFDF
;
A
#
# COMPACT_ATOMS: atom_id res chain seq x y z
N GLY A 1 4.54 -0.60 11.19
CA GLY A 1 4.46 -1.25 12.50
C GLY A 1 4.15 -0.27 13.64
N SER A 2 4.57 -0.62 14.83
CA SER A 2 4.31 0.20 16.02
C SER A 2 5.41 1.21 16.35
N VAL A 3 6.48 1.29 15.57
CA VAL A 3 7.60 2.24 15.81
C VAL A 3 7.15 3.71 15.81
N GLY A 4 6.09 4.05 15.05
CA GLY A 4 5.48 5.39 15.06
C GLY A 4 4.80 5.79 16.39
N SER A 5 4.73 4.89 17.39
CA SER A 5 4.35 5.23 18.77
C SER A 5 5.50 5.86 19.56
N SER A 6 6.71 5.86 19.03
CA SER A 6 7.91 6.41 19.69
C SER A 6 8.17 7.84 19.29
N PHE A 7 8.09 8.78 20.21
CA PHE A 7 8.46 10.18 19.96
C PHE A 7 9.94 10.33 19.60
N VAL A 8 10.80 9.44 20.10
CA VAL A 8 12.23 9.40 19.71
C VAL A 8 12.37 9.08 18.23
N ALA A 9 11.55 8.18 17.68
CA ALA A 9 11.55 7.88 16.25
C ALA A 9 11.14 9.10 15.41
N THR A 10 10.19 9.89 15.88
CA THR A 10 9.78 11.16 15.24
C THR A 10 10.93 12.18 15.28
N MET A 11 11.54 12.38 16.44
CA MET A 11 12.63 13.35 16.62
C MET A 11 13.91 12.98 15.86
N SER A 12 14.16 11.69 15.64
CA SER A 12 15.29 11.20 14.84
C SER A 12 15.01 11.13 13.33
N GLY A 13 13.81 11.52 12.88
CA GLY A 13 13.42 11.52 11.48
C GLY A 13 13.16 10.11 10.88
N ILE A 14 13.00 9.07 11.72
CA ILE A 14 12.65 7.72 11.26
C ILE A 14 11.20 7.69 10.79
N THR A 15 10.32 8.43 11.47
CA THR A 15 8.91 8.58 11.10
C THR A 15 8.48 10.03 11.20
N GLU A 16 7.45 10.40 10.45
CA GLU A 16 6.78 11.71 10.56
C GLU A 16 5.52 11.64 11.42
N VAL A 17 5.12 10.44 11.86
CA VAL A 17 4.00 10.28 12.79
C VAL A 17 4.44 10.75 14.18
N ASN A 18 3.82 11.82 14.67
CA ASN A 18 4.06 12.33 16.01
C ASN A 18 3.06 11.68 16.99
N PRO A 19 3.50 10.82 17.91
CA PRO A 19 2.61 10.08 18.82
C PRO A 19 2.02 10.93 19.94
N LEU A 20 2.53 12.15 20.17
CA LEU A 20 2.01 13.02 21.21
C LEU A 20 0.53 13.31 21.01
N SER A 21 -0.16 13.73 22.07
CA SER A 21 -1.52 14.22 21.97
C SER A 21 -1.61 15.42 21.02
N PRO A 22 -2.76 15.69 20.39
CA PRO A 22 -2.96 16.86 19.57
C PRO A 22 -2.54 18.13 20.29
N HIS A 23 -1.77 18.99 19.62
CA HIS A 23 -1.22 20.20 20.21
C HIS A 23 -0.91 21.26 19.15
N TYR A 24 -0.84 22.51 19.62
CA TYR A 24 -0.24 23.61 18.84
C TYR A 24 1.20 23.84 19.27
N TYR A 25 2.02 24.25 18.33
CA TYR A 25 3.37 24.76 18.64
C TYR A 25 3.79 25.86 17.67
N CYS A 26 4.62 26.79 18.18
CA CYS A 26 5.18 27.87 17.37
C CYS A 26 6.61 27.54 16.95
N LYS A 27 6.85 27.46 15.64
CA LYS A 27 8.20 27.21 15.08
C LYS A 27 9.19 28.33 15.39
N LYS A 28 8.70 29.57 15.68
CA LYS A 28 9.53 30.75 15.91
C LYS A 28 9.89 30.97 17.38
N CYS A 29 8.92 30.95 18.28
CA CYS A 29 9.15 31.26 19.69
C CYS A 29 9.03 30.05 20.62
N HIS A 30 8.76 28.87 20.07
CA HIS A 30 8.62 27.59 20.80
C HIS A 30 7.47 27.55 21.81
N TYR A 31 6.49 28.47 21.71
CA TYR A 31 5.25 28.36 22.46
C TYR A 31 4.56 27.05 22.09
N SER A 32 3.99 26.36 23.08
CA SER A 32 3.21 25.13 22.88
C SER A 32 1.94 25.15 23.73
N ASP A 33 0.88 24.51 23.23
CA ASP A 33 -0.42 24.41 23.89
C ASP A 33 -0.94 22.97 23.77
N PHE A 34 -0.90 22.25 24.88
CA PHE A 34 -1.41 20.87 25.01
C PHE A 34 -2.70 20.81 25.84
N ASP A 35 -3.05 21.88 26.57
CA ASP A 35 -3.99 21.80 27.70
C ASP A 35 -5.22 22.68 27.54
N SER A 36 -5.27 23.55 26.53
CA SER A 36 -6.46 24.38 26.32
C SER A 36 -7.69 23.53 26.03
N GLU A 37 -8.88 24.06 26.42
CA GLU A 37 -10.16 23.39 26.16
C GLU A 37 -10.41 23.13 24.67
N GLU A 38 -9.82 23.93 23.80
CA GLU A 38 -9.86 23.73 22.35
C GLU A 38 -9.08 22.47 21.94
N VAL A 39 -7.86 22.31 22.44
CA VAL A 39 -7.01 21.13 22.16
C VAL A 39 -7.63 19.84 22.70
N LYS A 40 -8.15 19.88 23.93
CA LYS A 40 -8.78 18.71 24.59
C LYS A 40 -9.95 18.12 23.80
N LYS A 41 -10.66 18.93 23.02
CA LYS A 41 -11.76 18.45 22.15
C LYS A 41 -11.29 17.50 21.04
N PHE A 42 -10.01 17.55 20.69
CA PHE A 42 -9.40 16.72 19.64
C PHE A 42 -8.64 15.52 20.21
N GLY A 43 -8.70 15.27 21.50
CA GLY A 43 -8.12 14.07 22.12
C GLY A 43 -8.60 12.79 21.44
N GLY A 44 -7.69 11.83 21.21
CA GLY A 44 -7.94 10.62 20.43
C GLY A 44 -8.02 10.81 18.91
N GLY A 45 -7.93 12.07 18.42
CA GLY A 45 -7.95 12.46 17.01
C GLY A 45 -6.57 12.73 16.43
N ALA A 46 -6.48 13.78 15.60
CA ALA A 46 -5.26 14.26 14.98
C ALA A 46 -5.13 15.78 15.12
N GLY A 47 -3.92 16.27 15.40
CA GLY A 47 -3.65 17.69 15.55
C GLY A 47 -3.95 18.50 14.29
N CYS A 48 -3.74 17.91 13.09
CA CYS A 48 -4.06 18.58 11.83
C CYS A 48 -5.55 18.90 11.66
N ASP A 49 -6.44 18.24 12.39
CA ASP A 49 -7.89 18.50 12.37
C ASP A 49 -8.28 19.73 13.21
N MET A 50 -7.37 20.26 14.04
CA MET A 50 -7.63 21.44 14.85
C MET A 50 -7.73 22.70 13.98
N PRO A 51 -8.54 23.72 14.40
CA PRO A 51 -8.62 24.98 13.66
C PRO A 51 -7.27 25.72 13.65
N ASP A 52 -7.09 26.58 12.67
CA ASP A 52 -5.93 27.46 12.60
C ASP A 52 -5.91 28.48 13.75
N LYS A 53 -4.73 28.69 14.34
CA LYS A 53 -4.56 29.57 15.49
C LYS A 53 -3.28 30.40 15.36
N ILE A 54 -3.33 31.62 15.86
CA ILE A 54 -2.19 32.53 15.91
C ILE A 54 -1.50 32.41 17.27
N CYS A 55 -0.19 32.41 17.26
CA CYS A 55 0.63 32.37 18.47
C CYS A 55 0.36 33.60 19.36
N PRO A 56 -0.04 33.40 20.62
CA PRO A 56 -0.33 34.51 21.52
C PRO A 56 0.94 35.29 21.94
N VAL A 57 2.12 34.71 21.70
CA VAL A 57 3.40 35.32 22.11
C VAL A 57 4.03 36.14 20.98
N CYS A 58 4.09 35.64 19.75
CA CYS A 58 4.81 36.29 18.67
C CYS A 58 3.99 36.63 17.42
N GLY A 59 2.68 36.26 17.40
CA GLY A 59 1.79 36.57 16.29
C GLY A 59 1.94 35.68 15.04
N GLU A 60 2.83 34.70 15.03
CA GLU A 60 2.98 33.74 13.92
C GLU A 60 1.85 32.71 13.91
N LYS A 61 1.55 32.14 12.75
CA LYS A 61 0.63 31.00 12.65
C LYS A 61 1.21 29.79 13.39
N LEU A 62 0.43 29.19 14.28
CA LEU A 62 0.83 27.98 15.00
C LEU A 62 0.80 26.76 14.07
N ALA A 63 1.78 25.89 14.22
CA ALA A 63 1.73 24.55 13.66
C ALA A 63 0.84 23.66 14.53
N LYS A 64 0.24 22.65 13.88
CA LYS A 64 -0.71 21.69 14.49
C LYS A 64 -0.14 20.29 14.27
N ASP A 65 -0.03 19.48 15.33
CA ASP A 65 0.54 18.14 15.24
C ASP A 65 0.00 17.22 16.33
N GLY A 66 0.39 15.94 16.29
CA GLY A 66 0.03 14.93 17.29
C GLY A 66 -1.12 14.03 16.86
N TYR A 67 -0.95 12.72 17.10
CA TYR A 67 -1.92 11.68 16.70
C TYR A 67 -2.44 10.89 17.90
N ASP A 68 -2.04 11.24 19.13
CA ASP A 68 -2.49 10.60 20.37
C ASP A 68 -2.30 9.07 20.34
N ILE A 69 -1.06 8.64 20.18
CA ILE A 69 -0.70 7.22 20.07
C ILE A 69 0.07 6.80 21.31
N PRO A 70 -0.42 5.82 22.09
CA PRO A 70 0.25 5.40 23.31
C PRO A 70 1.57 4.67 22.99
N PHE A 71 2.65 5.08 23.66
CA PHE A 71 3.99 4.48 23.50
C PHE A 71 4.00 2.99 23.85
N GLU A 72 3.16 2.59 24.79
CA GLU A 72 3.05 1.23 25.29
C GLU A 72 2.72 0.20 24.20
N THR A 73 2.10 0.63 23.10
CA THR A 73 1.85 -0.25 21.95
C THR A 73 3.14 -0.69 21.26
N PHE A 74 4.25 0.03 21.46
CA PHE A 74 5.57 -0.30 20.92
C PHE A 74 6.32 -1.30 21.80
N LEU A 75 6.51 -1.00 23.08
CA LEU A 75 7.37 -1.77 23.99
C LEU A 75 6.64 -2.38 25.21
N GLY A 76 5.32 -2.21 25.33
CA GLY A 76 4.59 -2.56 26.55
C GLY A 76 4.79 -1.55 27.69
N PHE A 77 4.12 -1.78 28.82
CA PHE A 77 4.25 -0.93 30.02
C PHE A 77 5.57 -1.13 30.78
N TYR A 78 6.19 -2.28 30.61
CA TYR A 78 7.38 -2.69 31.36
C TYR A 78 8.60 -2.94 30.46
N GLY A 79 8.52 -2.60 29.17
CA GLY A 79 9.57 -2.90 28.20
C GLY A 79 9.72 -4.39 27.91
N ASP A 80 8.69 -5.15 28.12
CA ASP A 80 8.63 -6.61 28.00
C ASP A 80 8.07 -7.10 26.66
N LYS A 81 7.73 -6.17 25.76
CA LYS A 81 7.31 -6.46 24.39
C LYS A 81 8.47 -6.21 23.42
N GLU A 82 8.76 -7.18 22.59
CA GLU A 82 9.68 -6.99 21.46
C GLU A 82 9.11 -5.96 20.46
N PRO A 83 9.94 -5.02 19.99
CA PRO A 83 9.50 -3.99 19.07
C PRO A 83 9.15 -4.58 17.70
N ASP A 84 8.06 -4.10 17.14
CA ASP A 84 7.59 -4.39 15.78
C ASP A 84 7.99 -3.22 14.89
N ILE A 85 9.05 -3.40 14.09
CA ILE A 85 9.69 -2.34 13.31
C ILE A 85 9.49 -2.62 11.83
N ASP A 86 8.52 -1.91 11.22
CA ASP A 86 8.28 -1.92 9.79
C ASP A 86 8.83 -0.63 9.17
N LEU A 87 9.71 -0.77 8.20
CA LEU A 87 10.31 0.33 7.46
C LEU A 87 9.90 0.24 5.99
N ASN A 88 9.21 1.25 5.49
CA ASN A 88 8.73 1.32 4.12
C ASN A 88 9.74 2.03 3.23
N PHE A 89 10.31 1.30 2.30
CA PHE A 89 11.20 1.83 1.27
C PHE A 89 10.51 1.80 -0.10
N SER A 90 11.01 2.59 -1.03
CA SER A 90 10.71 2.38 -2.44
C SER A 90 11.07 0.94 -2.84
N GLY A 91 10.16 0.25 -3.55
CA GLY A 91 10.40 -1.12 -4.04
C GLY A 91 11.67 -1.23 -4.88
N GLU A 92 12.02 -0.17 -5.61
CA GLU A 92 13.24 -0.09 -6.42
C GLU A 92 14.52 0.01 -5.57
N TYR A 93 14.41 0.42 -4.30
CA TYR A 93 15.54 0.62 -3.40
C TYR A 93 15.66 -0.44 -2.31
N GLN A 94 14.64 -1.28 -2.13
CA GLN A 94 14.55 -2.25 -1.04
C GLN A 94 15.78 -3.18 -0.95
N SER A 95 16.26 -3.69 -2.08
CA SER A 95 17.43 -4.58 -2.10
C SER A 95 18.70 -3.91 -1.57
N LYS A 96 18.87 -2.61 -1.83
CA LYS A 96 19.99 -1.82 -1.29
C LYS A 96 19.84 -1.61 0.21
N ALA A 97 18.61 -1.34 0.69
CA ALA A 97 18.32 -1.20 2.11
C ALA A 97 18.59 -2.52 2.86
N HIS A 98 18.22 -3.67 2.28
CA HIS A 98 18.56 -4.98 2.83
C HIS A 98 20.08 -5.19 2.93
N ALA A 99 20.81 -4.91 1.87
CA ALA A 99 22.28 -5.05 1.89
C ALA A 99 22.93 -4.10 2.92
N TYR A 100 22.37 -2.92 3.12
CA TYR A 100 22.91 -1.94 4.07
C TYR A 100 22.75 -2.36 5.53
N THR A 101 21.83 -3.25 5.88
CA THR A 101 21.73 -3.79 7.24
C THR A 101 23.01 -4.51 7.68
N GLU A 102 23.71 -5.18 6.75
CA GLU A 102 25.00 -5.81 7.04
C GLU A 102 26.10 -4.78 7.32
N VAL A 103 26.02 -3.60 6.72
CA VAL A 103 26.94 -2.49 7.02
C VAL A 103 26.70 -1.94 8.43
N ILE A 104 25.43 -1.84 8.85
CA ILE A 104 25.05 -1.30 10.16
C ILE A 104 25.39 -2.28 11.29
N PHE A 105 25.01 -3.55 11.13
CA PHE A 105 25.08 -4.55 12.20
C PHE A 105 26.36 -5.42 12.15
N GLY A 106 27.07 -5.40 11.03
CA GLY A 106 28.29 -6.18 10.81
C GLY A 106 28.08 -7.38 9.88
N ALA A 107 29.15 -7.77 9.22
CA ALA A 107 29.15 -8.92 8.32
C ALA A 107 28.78 -10.21 9.06
N GLY A 108 27.84 -10.97 8.50
CA GLY A 108 27.37 -12.22 9.10
C GLY A 108 26.44 -12.06 10.30
N GLN A 109 26.01 -10.82 10.64
CA GLN A 109 25.09 -10.55 11.74
C GLN A 109 23.63 -10.36 11.28
N THR A 110 23.38 -10.35 9.97
CA THR A 110 22.03 -10.20 9.41
C THR A 110 21.72 -11.29 8.39
N PHE A 111 20.50 -11.82 8.46
CA PHE A 111 20.01 -12.88 7.57
C PHE A 111 18.61 -12.57 7.08
N ARG A 112 18.28 -12.97 5.87
CA ARG A 112 16.90 -12.95 5.41
C ARG A 112 16.05 -13.91 6.25
N ALA A 113 14.86 -13.48 6.66
CA ALA A 113 13.93 -14.36 7.34
C ALA A 113 13.40 -15.43 6.36
N GLY A 114 13.45 -16.68 6.76
CA GLY A 114 12.80 -17.79 6.06
C GLY A 114 11.30 -17.82 6.34
N THR A 115 10.56 -18.41 5.42
CA THR A 115 9.13 -18.71 5.58
C THR A 115 8.86 -20.18 5.29
N VAL A 116 7.86 -20.74 5.96
CA VAL A 116 7.38 -22.10 5.71
C VAL A 116 5.95 -22.00 5.17
N GLY A 117 5.79 -22.30 3.89
CA GLY A 117 4.50 -22.39 3.25
C GLY A 117 3.77 -23.67 3.65
N THR A 118 2.53 -23.53 4.11
CA THR A 118 1.65 -24.64 4.46
C THR A 118 0.52 -24.80 3.45
N LEU A 119 -0.07 -25.97 3.42
CA LEU A 119 -1.20 -26.26 2.53
C LEU A 119 -2.46 -25.57 3.07
N ALA A 120 -2.97 -24.60 2.30
CA ALA A 120 -4.23 -23.92 2.62
C ALA A 120 -5.44 -24.83 2.36
N GLU A 121 -6.52 -24.64 3.11
CA GLU A 121 -7.76 -25.45 3.02
C GLU A 121 -8.30 -25.55 1.59
N LYS A 122 -8.41 -24.42 0.87
CA LYS A 122 -8.88 -24.39 -0.52
C LYS A 122 -7.99 -25.22 -1.46
N THR A 123 -6.68 -25.19 -1.27
CA THR A 123 -5.72 -25.96 -2.06
C THR A 123 -5.81 -27.45 -1.70
N ALA A 124 -5.93 -27.77 -0.41
CA ALA A 124 -6.13 -29.12 0.08
C ALA A 124 -7.42 -29.73 -0.50
N PHE A 125 -8.51 -28.95 -0.53
CA PHE A 125 -9.77 -29.38 -1.15
C PHE A 125 -9.58 -29.73 -2.63
N GLY A 126 -8.90 -28.88 -3.39
CA GLY A 126 -8.59 -29.16 -4.80
C GLY A 126 -7.80 -30.46 -4.97
N TYR A 127 -6.77 -30.69 -4.16
CA TYR A 127 -5.98 -31.92 -4.24
C TYR A 127 -6.77 -33.18 -3.88
N VAL A 128 -7.55 -33.14 -2.82
CA VAL A 128 -8.38 -34.30 -2.41
C VAL A 128 -9.42 -34.60 -3.48
N LYS A 129 -10.07 -33.59 -4.02
CA LYS A 129 -11.05 -33.73 -5.09
C LYS A 129 -10.43 -34.31 -6.36
N ASN A 130 -9.34 -33.76 -6.85
CA ASN A 130 -8.62 -34.22 -8.03
C ASN A 130 -8.12 -35.66 -7.86
N TYR A 131 -7.60 -36.01 -6.68
CA TYR A 131 -7.17 -37.38 -6.39
C TYR A 131 -8.30 -38.39 -6.60
N TYR A 132 -9.51 -38.09 -6.10
CA TYR A 132 -10.64 -38.97 -6.29
C TYR A 132 -11.15 -39.01 -7.74
N GLU A 133 -11.13 -37.91 -8.44
CA GLU A 133 -11.48 -37.82 -9.86
C GLU A 133 -10.50 -38.63 -10.72
N GLU A 134 -9.19 -38.50 -10.52
CA GLU A 134 -8.16 -39.28 -11.21
C GLU A 134 -8.27 -40.79 -10.98
N HIS A 135 -8.77 -41.19 -9.81
CA HIS A 135 -8.98 -42.60 -9.46
C HIS A 135 -10.41 -43.10 -9.76
N ASN A 136 -11.23 -42.30 -10.47
CA ASN A 136 -12.64 -42.58 -10.77
C ASN A 136 -13.49 -42.97 -9.53
N GLN A 137 -13.22 -42.30 -8.40
CA GLN A 137 -13.94 -42.50 -7.15
C GLN A 137 -14.79 -41.27 -6.82
N HIS A 138 -16.07 -41.51 -6.55
CA HIS A 138 -16.97 -40.48 -6.05
C HIS A 138 -17.12 -40.60 -4.53
N LYS A 139 -16.77 -39.55 -3.81
CA LYS A 139 -16.93 -39.45 -2.35
C LYS A 139 -17.92 -38.35 -2.00
N ARG A 140 -18.59 -38.49 -0.87
CA ARG A 140 -19.45 -37.44 -0.33
C ARG A 140 -18.57 -36.26 0.11
N GLU A 141 -19.10 -35.06 0.04
CA GLU A 141 -18.41 -33.83 0.42
C GLU A 141 -17.89 -33.87 1.87
N CYS A 142 -18.65 -34.49 2.79
CA CYS A 142 -18.20 -34.65 4.18
C CYS A 142 -16.91 -35.50 4.31
N GLU A 143 -16.73 -36.53 3.46
CA GLU A 143 -15.49 -37.32 3.45
C GLU A 143 -14.34 -36.55 2.81
N ILE A 144 -14.60 -35.78 1.76
CA ILE A 144 -13.63 -34.85 1.17
C ILE A 144 -13.19 -33.88 2.23
N ASN A 145 -14.10 -33.22 2.93
CA ASN A 145 -13.78 -32.21 3.97
C ASN A 145 -13.02 -32.82 5.16
N ARG A 146 -13.32 -34.08 5.54
CA ARG A 146 -12.56 -34.79 6.58
C ARG A 146 -11.09 -34.95 6.20
N LEU A 147 -10.81 -35.33 4.96
CA LEU A 147 -9.43 -35.44 4.47
C LEU A 147 -8.77 -34.08 4.28
N VAL A 148 -9.51 -33.09 3.81
CA VAL A 148 -9.04 -31.69 3.70
C VAL A 148 -8.56 -31.16 5.04
N THR A 149 -9.32 -31.40 6.11
CA THR A 149 -8.93 -31.01 7.48
C THR A 149 -7.60 -31.66 7.88
N GLY A 150 -7.38 -32.92 7.53
CA GLY A 150 -6.11 -33.63 7.81
C GLY A 150 -4.93 -33.16 6.95
N CYS A 151 -5.20 -32.60 5.77
CA CYS A 151 -4.16 -32.08 4.87
C CYS A 151 -3.85 -30.59 5.11
N THR A 152 -4.79 -29.84 5.67
CA THR A 152 -4.62 -28.39 5.91
C THR A 152 -3.54 -28.15 6.95
N GLY A 153 -2.67 -27.18 6.68
CA GLY A 153 -1.56 -26.81 7.57
C GLY A 153 -0.30 -27.67 7.43
N VAL A 154 -0.33 -28.71 6.58
CA VAL A 154 0.88 -29.50 6.29
C VAL A 154 1.93 -28.61 5.64
N LYS A 155 3.17 -28.64 6.15
CA LYS A 155 4.31 -27.92 5.60
C LYS A 155 4.65 -28.43 4.20
N ARG A 156 4.78 -27.52 3.23
CA ARG A 156 4.96 -27.88 1.83
C ARG A 156 6.23 -27.31 1.22
N THR A 157 6.45 -26.01 1.41
CA THR A 157 7.56 -25.28 0.78
C THR A 157 8.27 -24.41 1.80
N SER A 158 9.57 -24.19 1.57
CA SER A 158 10.30 -23.10 2.22
C SER A 158 10.48 -21.95 1.22
N GLY A 159 10.51 -20.74 1.74
CA GLY A 159 10.67 -19.51 0.96
C GLY A 159 11.39 -18.44 1.76
N GLN A 160 11.46 -17.25 1.20
CA GLN A 160 11.99 -16.09 1.90
C GLN A 160 10.85 -15.10 2.24
N HIS A 161 10.95 -14.47 3.40
CA HIS A 161 10.07 -13.38 3.77
C HIS A 161 10.35 -12.15 2.87
N PRO A 162 9.35 -11.46 2.33
CA PRO A 162 9.55 -10.39 1.36
C PRO A 162 10.33 -9.18 1.94
N GLY A 163 10.24 -8.94 3.25
CA GLY A 163 10.89 -7.79 3.91
C GLY A 163 11.69 -8.13 5.16
N GLY A 164 11.52 -9.32 5.73
CA GLY A 164 12.08 -9.66 7.03
C GLY A 164 13.61 -9.87 7.00
N ILE A 165 14.29 -9.14 7.87
CA ILE A 165 15.72 -9.29 8.16
C ILE A 165 15.86 -9.66 9.64
N ILE A 166 16.50 -10.76 9.91
CA ILE A 166 16.86 -11.21 11.26
C ILE A 166 18.20 -10.61 11.63
N VAL A 167 18.26 -9.97 12.79
CA VAL A 167 19.48 -9.40 13.35
C VAL A 167 19.93 -10.23 14.54
N LEU A 168 21.18 -10.70 14.51
CA LEU A 168 21.80 -11.46 15.60
C LEU A 168 22.39 -10.53 16.65
N PRO A 169 22.38 -10.95 17.93
CA PRO A 169 23.22 -10.32 18.95
C PRO A 169 24.69 -10.38 18.58
N ILE A 170 25.47 -9.38 18.98
CA ILE A 170 26.90 -9.33 18.69
C ILE A 170 27.61 -10.54 19.35
N GLY A 171 28.36 -11.26 18.52
CA GLY A 171 29.14 -12.40 18.96
C GLY A 171 28.42 -13.75 18.91
N GLU A 172 27.15 -13.78 18.54
CA GLU A 172 26.38 -15.01 18.38
C GLU A 172 26.49 -15.56 16.94
N ASP A 173 26.33 -16.87 16.80
CA ASP A 173 26.29 -17.58 15.52
C ASP A 173 24.83 -17.94 15.19
N ILE A 174 24.40 -17.71 13.98
CA ILE A 174 23.04 -18.05 13.48
C ILE A 174 22.71 -19.53 13.71
N ASN A 175 23.71 -20.43 13.63
CA ASN A 175 23.52 -21.86 13.81
C ASN A 175 23.14 -22.25 15.25
N SER A 176 23.30 -21.32 16.21
CA SER A 176 22.79 -21.51 17.59
C SER A 176 21.25 -21.35 17.64
N PHE A 177 20.63 -20.72 16.65
CA PHE A 177 19.20 -20.43 16.61
C PHE A 177 18.48 -21.26 15.54
N THR A 178 19.07 -21.39 14.35
CA THR A 178 18.44 -22.03 13.19
C THR A 178 19.49 -22.46 12.16
N PRO A 179 19.25 -23.56 11.43
CA PRO A 179 19.98 -23.81 10.19
C PRO A 179 19.72 -22.69 9.18
N VAL A 180 20.60 -22.54 8.22
CA VAL A 180 20.44 -21.62 7.10
C VAL A 180 20.33 -22.36 5.78
N GLN A 181 19.72 -21.73 4.78
CA GLN A 181 19.50 -22.34 3.47
C GLN A 181 19.50 -21.32 2.35
N HIS A 182 19.70 -21.77 1.12
CA HIS A 182 19.34 -21.02 -0.06
C HIS A 182 17.84 -21.17 -0.36
N PRO A 183 17.08 -20.09 -0.55
CA PRO A 183 15.64 -20.16 -0.80
C PRO A 183 15.36 -20.98 -2.09
N ALA A 184 14.31 -21.79 -2.05
CA ALA A 184 13.90 -22.69 -3.15
C ALA A 184 15.01 -23.63 -3.67
N ASN A 185 16.01 -23.92 -2.85
CA ASN A 185 17.22 -24.70 -3.23
C ASN A 185 18.01 -24.12 -4.42
N ASP A 186 17.88 -22.82 -4.69
CA ASP A 186 18.63 -22.14 -5.73
C ASP A 186 20.05 -21.80 -5.26
N MET A 187 21.00 -22.62 -5.63
CA MET A 187 22.42 -22.46 -5.30
C MET A 187 23.11 -21.36 -6.13
N THR A 188 22.43 -20.76 -7.10
CA THR A 188 22.98 -19.67 -7.92
C THR A 188 22.81 -18.31 -7.25
N THR A 189 21.91 -18.19 -6.27
CA THR A 189 21.72 -16.95 -5.51
C THR A 189 22.72 -16.84 -4.36
N SER A 190 23.17 -15.61 -4.10
CA SER A 190 23.95 -15.28 -2.90
C SER A 190 23.08 -15.13 -1.65
N THR A 191 21.75 -15.13 -1.78
CA THR A 191 20.82 -14.94 -0.68
C THR A 191 20.82 -16.17 0.22
N VAL A 192 21.02 -15.94 1.52
CA VAL A 192 20.92 -16.96 2.58
C VAL A 192 19.77 -16.59 3.49
N THR A 193 18.90 -17.55 3.78
CA THR A 193 17.74 -17.36 4.67
C THR A 193 17.87 -18.26 5.90
N THR A 194 17.18 -17.87 6.98
CA THR A 194 16.92 -18.79 8.09
C THR A 194 16.03 -19.94 7.59
N HIS A 195 16.24 -21.16 8.13
CA HIS A 195 15.39 -22.30 7.79
C HIS A 195 14.10 -22.31 8.62
N PHE A 196 14.23 -22.03 9.92
CA PHE A 196 13.05 -21.95 10.77
C PHE A 196 12.28 -20.66 10.49
N ASP A 197 10.95 -20.75 10.55
CA ASP A 197 10.08 -19.60 10.56
C ASP A 197 10.38 -18.70 11.77
N TYR A 198 10.34 -17.38 11.57
CA TYR A 198 10.69 -16.41 12.61
C TYR A 198 9.93 -16.64 13.93
N HIS A 199 8.63 -16.95 13.86
CA HIS A 199 7.82 -17.18 15.06
C HIS A 199 8.28 -18.37 15.92
N SER A 200 9.16 -19.22 15.38
CA SER A 200 9.77 -20.33 16.13
C SER A 200 11.08 -19.95 16.80
N ILE A 201 11.66 -18.78 16.48
CA ILE A 201 12.98 -18.32 16.94
C ILE A 201 12.96 -16.86 17.41
N ASP A 202 11.81 -16.26 17.64
CA ASP A 202 11.63 -14.83 17.92
C ASP A 202 12.07 -14.40 19.33
N HIS A 203 12.28 -15.34 20.26
CA HIS A 203 12.55 -15.03 21.67
C HIS A 203 13.85 -14.28 21.94
N ASN A 204 14.84 -14.37 21.06
CA ASN A 204 16.17 -13.82 21.27
C ASN A 204 16.71 -13.07 20.05
N LEU A 205 15.91 -12.88 19.01
CA LEU A 205 16.32 -12.29 17.75
C LEU A 205 15.42 -11.11 17.40
N LEU A 206 16.04 -10.02 16.95
CA LEU A 206 15.30 -8.88 16.42
C LEU A 206 14.98 -9.12 14.94
N LYS A 207 13.74 -8.89 14.56
CA LYS A 207 13.31 -8.83 13.15
C LYS A 207 13.05 -7.39 12.75
N LEU A 208 13.64 -6.98 11.64
CA LEU A 208 13.31 -5.75 10.94
C LEU A 208 12.52 -6.11 9.69
N ASP A 209 11.35 -5.52 9.51
CA ASP A 209 10.59 -5.64 8.27
C ASP A 209 10.91 -4.45 7.36
N ILE A 210 11.84 -4.67 6.44
CA ILE A 210 12.24 -3.69 5.42
C ILE A 210 11.44 -3.98 4.16
N LEU A 211 10.32 -3.28 4.03
CA LEU A 211 9.31 -3.53 3.01
C LEU A 211 9.52 -2.62 1.79
N GLY A 212 9.34 -3.18 0.60
CA GLY A 212 9.30 -2.42 -0.64
C GLY A 212 7.86 -2.06 -1.01
N HIS A 213 7.56 -0.77 -1.16
CA HIS A 213 6.24 -0.27 -1.50
C HIS A 213 6.28 0.66 -2.72
N ASP A 214 5.15 0.73 -3.43
CA ASP A 214 4.98 1.64 -4.56
C ASP A 214 4.78 3.08 -4.10
N ASP A 215 4.16 3.31 -2.94
CA ASP A 215 3.82 4.65 -2.47
C ASP A 215 5.03 5.56 -2.25
N PRO A 216 6.13 5.13 -1.60
CA PRO A 216 7.35 5.92 -1.52
C PRO A 216 7.97 6.19 -2.89
N THR A 217 7.91 5.23 -3.83
CA THR A 217 8.37 5.40 -5.21
C THR A 217 7.53 6.46 -5.93
N MET A 218 6.21 6.41 -5.75
CA MET A 218 5.27 7.37 -6.34
C MET A 218 5.48 8.78 -5.78
N ILE A 219 5.64 8.92 -4.45
CA ILE A 219 5.93 10.21 -3.82
C ILE A 219 7.23 10.79 -4.36
N ARG A 220 8.29 9.99 -4.46
CA ARG A 220 9.56 10.46 -5.04
C ARG A 220 9.41 10.94 -6.47
N MET A 221 8.69 10.20 -7.32
CA MET A 221 8.41 10.63 -8.69
C MET A 221 7.59 11.93 -8.72
N LEU A 222 6.62 12.09 -7.82
CA LEU A 222 5.85 13.34 -7.69
C LEU A 222 6.75 14.51 -7.29
N GLU A 223 7.66 14.35 -6.34
CA GLU A 223 8.65 15.37 -5.98
C GLU A 223 9.54 15.75 -7.18
N ASP A 224 10.04 14.76 -7.91
CA ASP A 224 10.89 14.97 -9.08
C ASP A 224 10.13 15.70 -10.23
N LEU A 225 8.85 15.43 -10.42
CA LEU A 225 8.03 16.06 -11.45
C LEU A 225 7.52 17.46 -11.08
N THR A 226 7.30 17.72 -9.80
CA THR A 226 6.65 18.97 -9.33
C THR A 226 7.61 19.93 -8.66
N GLY A 227 8.73 19.46 -8.15
CA GLY A 227 9.68 20.22 -7.36
C GLY A 227 9.22 20.53 -5.92
N ILE A 228 8.10 19.98 -5.46
CA ILE A 228 7.61 20.16 -4.08
C ILE A 228 8.29 19.17 -3.14
N ASP A 229 8.49 19.57 -1.89
CA ASP A 229 8.80 18.63 -0.79
C ASP A 229 7.48 18.05 -0.26
N ALA A 230 7.28 16.77 -0.37
CA ALA A 230 6.05 16.10 0.07
C ALA A 230 5.77 16.30 1.57
N ARG A 231 6.80 16.53 2.39
CA ARG A 231 6.68 16.78 3.83
C ARG A 231 6.05 18.15 4.15
N GLU A 232 6.09 19.09 3.20
CA GLU A 232 5.49 20.42 3.35
C GLU A 232 4.01 20.45 2.94
N ILE A 233 3.47 19.37 2.37
CA ILE A 233 2.05 19.29 2.00
C ILE A 233 1.18 19.36 3.25
N PRO A 234 0.21 20.31 3.31
CA PRO A 234 -0.68 20.45 4.45
C PRO A 234 -1.64 19.24 4.54
N LEU A 235 -1.85 18.74 5.78
CA LEU A 235 -2.73 17.59 6.04
C LEU A 235 -4.17 18.01 6.40
N ASP A 236 -4.53 19.26 6.15
CA ASP A 236 -5.82 19.87 6.49
C ASP A 236 -6.52 20.55 5.31
N SER A 237 -6.12 20.23 4.05
CA SER A 237 -6.77 20.79 2.85
C SER A 237 -8.20 20.28 2.69
N PRO A 238 -9.20 21.19 2.66
CA PRO A 238 -10.60 20.82 2.43
C PRO A 238 -10.82 20.18 1.05
N GLU A 239 -10.05 20.62 0.03
CA GLU A 239 -10.12 20.09 -1.32
C GLU A 239 -9.69 18.62 -1.36
N VAL A 240 -8.60 18.29 -0.65
CA VAL A 240 -8.15 16.90 -0.54
C VAL A 240 -9.18 16.06 0.21
N MET A 241 -9.74 16.59 1.30
CA MET A 241 -10.78 15.90 2.06
C MET A 241 -12.04 15.62 1.23
N SER A 242 -12.38 16.50 0.28
CA SER A 242 -13.56 16.30 -0.58
C SER A 242 -13.45 15.07 -1.49
N LEU A 243 -12.24 14.61 -1.85
CA LEU A 243 -12.05 13.39 -2.64
C LEU A 243 -12.65 12.14 -2.01
N PHE A 244 -12.77 12.13 -0.68
CA PHE A 244 -13.34 11.02 0.10
C PHE A 244 -14.86 11.16 0.32
N LYS A 245 -15.48 12.23 -0.19
CA LYS A 245 -16.90 12.55 -0.06
C LYS A 245 -17.62 12.59 -1.40
N ASP A 246 -17.00 13.18 -2.41
CA ASP A 246 -17.57 13.40 -3.74
C ASP A 246 -16.48 13.61 -4.82
N THR A 247 -16.89 14.02 -6.03
CA THR A 247 -15.99 14.28 -7.16
C THR A 247 -15.76 15.78 -7.42
N SER A 248 -16.28 16.67 -6.59
CA SER A 248 -16.32 18.12 -6.84
C SER A 248 -14.94 18.75 -7.00
N ALA A 249 -13.95 18.33 -6.19
CA ALA A 249 -12.57 18.81 -6.29
C ALA A 249 -11.87 18.42 -7.61
N LEU A 250 -12.37 17.41 -8.31
CA LEU A 250 -11.88 17.01 -9.63
C LEU A 250 -12.59 17.76 -10.77
N GLY A 251 -13.67 18.50 -10.47
CA GLY A 251 -14.47 19.22 -11.46
C GLY A 251 -15.27 18.32 -12.42
N ILE A 252 -15.58 17.10 -12.03
CA ILE A 252 -16.27 16.09 -12.84
C ILE A 252 -17.50 15.54 -12.12
N LYS A 253 -18.40 14.92 -12.85
CA LYS A 253 -19.60 14.29 -12.30
C LYS A 253 -19.46 12.78 -12.24
N PRO A 254 -20.11 12.11 -11.27
CA PRO A 254 -20.11 10.65 -11.19
C PRO A 254 -20.54 9.96 -12.49
N GLU A 255 -21.51 10.50 -13.20
CA GLU A 255 -22.04 9.96 -14.46
C GLU A 255 -20.96 9.91 -15.55
N ASP A 256 -20.00 10.83 -15.54
CA ASP A 256 -18.93 10.92 -16.53
C ASP A 256 -17.85 9.85 -16.34
N ILE A 257 -17.82 9.20 -15.17
CA ILE A 257 -16.82 8.20 -14.77
C ILE A 257 -17.46 6.89 -14.27
N GLY A 258 -18.45 6.39 -15.02
CA GLY A 258 -19.10 5.10 -14.73
C GLY A 258 -19.86 5.03 -13.40
N GLY A 259 -20.35 6.18 -12.90
CA GLY A 259 -21.12 6.27 -11.65
C GLY A 259 -20.26 6.27 -10.37
N CYS A 260 -18.94 6.41 -10.48
CA CYS A 260 -18.06 6.50 -9.31
C CYS A 260 -18.33 7.80 -8.53
N LYS A 261 -18.81 7.65 -7.30
CA LYS A 261 -19.28 8.77 -6.47
C LYS A 261 -18.18 9.57 -5.79
N LEU A 262 -16.95 9.05 -5.76
CA LEU A 262 -15.82 9.61 -5.01
C LEU A 262 -14.66 9.97 -5.94
N GLY A 263 -13.89 10.98 -5.54
CA GLY A 263 -12.64 11.34 -6.19
C GLY A 263 -11.44 10.48 -5.77
N ALA A 264 -11.65 9.45 -4.97
CA ALA A 264 -10.60 8.62 -4.39
C ALA A 264 -10.00 7.57 -5.35
N LEU A 265 -10.55 7.41 -6.56
CA LEU A 265 -10.08 6.41 -7.53
C LEU A 265 -8.56 6.58 -7.80
N GLY A 266 -7.83 5.48 -7.79
CA GLY A 266 -6.37 5.47 -7.98
C GLY A 266 -5.54 5.90 -6.77
N LEU A 267 -6.15 6.33 -5.66
CA LEU A 267 -5.41 6.63 -4.43
C LEU A 267 -5.02 5.33 -3.71
N PRO A 268 -3.80 5.28 -3.13
CA PRO A 268 -3.42 4.18 -2.25
C PRO A 268 -4.43 3.98 -1.13
N GLU A 269 -4.64 2.76 -0.71
CA GLU A 269 -5.51 2.36 0.41
C GLU A 269 -7.01 2.63 0.21
N PHE A 270 -7.38 3.77 -0.38
CA PHE A 270 -8.77 4.25 -0.48
C PHE A 270 -9.38 4.16 -1.89
N GLY A 271 -8.58 3.85 -2.91
CA GLY A 271 -9.04 3.81 -4.31
C GLY A 271 -9.67 2.49 -4.75
N THR A 272 -9.76 1.49 -3.90
CA THR A 272 -10.45 0.22 -4.19
C THR A 272 -11.96 0.36 -3.98
N ASP A 273 -12.77 -0.43 -4.69
CA ASP A 273 -14.23 -0.39 -4.54
C ASP A 273 -14.65 -0.73 -3.10
N PHE A 274 -13.94 -1.64 -2.44
CA PHE A 274 -14.17 -1.98 -1.03
C PHE A 274 -13.94 -0.77 -0.11
N ALA A 275 -12.81 -0.09 -0.24
CA ALA A 275 -12.47 1.08 0.59
C ALA A 275 -13.39 2.27 0.27
N MET A 276 -13.73 2.51 -1.01
CA MET A 276 -14.69 3.53 -1.41
C MET A 276 -16.09 3.23 -0.84
N GLY A 277 -16.50 1.97 -0.78
CA GLY A 277 -17.72 1.56 -0.08
C GLY A 277 -17.73 1.95 1.40
N MET A 278 -16.61 1.73 2.09
CA MET A 278 -16.43 2.17 3.50
C MET A 278 -16.54 3.69 3.64
N LEU A 279 -15.90 4.45 2.75
CA LEU A 279 -15.98 5.92 2.75
C LEU A 279 -17.41 6.42 2.58
N ILE A 280 -18.18 5.81 1.67
CA ILE A 280 -19.60 6.16 1.44
C ILE A 280 -20.45 5.88 2.70
N GLU A 281 -20.22 4.74 3.36
CA GLU A 281 -20.96 4.37 4.56
C GLU A 281 -20.56 5.22 5.79
N THR A 282 -19.28 5.54 5.94
CA THR A 282 -18.75 6.24 7.13
C THR A 282 -18.78 7.77 7.03
N GLN A 283 -18.77 8.31 5.81
CA GLN A 283 -18.79 9.75 5.51
C GLN A 283 -17.76 10.56 6.32
N PRO A 284 -16.45 10.31 6.16
CA PRO A 284 -15.41 10.94 6.96
C PRO A 284 -15.43 12.46 6.83
N GLN A 285 -15.15 13.18 7.92
CA GLN A 285 -15.10 14.64 7.96
C GLN A 285 -13.68 15.17 8.20
N HIS A 286 -12.83 14.37 8.85
CA HIS A 286 -11.52 14.75 9.35
C HIS A 286 -10.45 13.75 8.92
N PHE A 287 -9.18 14.18 8.94
CA PHE A 287 -8.04 13.31 8.70
C PHE A 287 -8.02 12.11 9.67
N SER A 288 -8.36 12.33 10.93
CA SER A 288 -8.45 11.27 11.93
C SER A 288 -9.50 10.20 11.59
N ASP A 289 -10.58 10.55 10.90
CA ASP A 289 -11.56 9.56 10.43
C ASP A 289 -10.96 8.64 9.35
N LEU A 290 -10.12 9.19 8.46
CA LEU A 290 -9.39 8.40 7.47
C LEU A 290 -8.41 7.43 8.13
N VAL A 291 -7.74 7.84 9.21
CA VAL A 291 -6.87 6.95 9.99
C VAL A 291 -7.67 5.79 10.60
N ARG A 292 -8.86 6.04 11.12
CA ARG A 292 -9.76 5.01 11.64
C ARG A 292 -10.23 4.06 10.54
N ILE A 293 -10.65 4.59 9.40
CA ILE A 293 -11.08 3.78 8.24
C ILE A 293 -9.93 2.91 7.71
N ALA A 294 -8.70 3.44 7.65
CA ALA A 294 -7.52 2.66 7.30
C ALA A 294 -7.28 1.52 8.29
N GLY A 295 -7.46 1.75 9.59
CA GLY A 295 -7.40 0.70 10.61
C GLY A 295 -8.45 -0.40 10.39
N LEU A 296 -9.67 -0.03 10.04
CA LEU A 296 -10.77 -0.96 9.74
C LEU A 296 -10.52 -1.78 8.47
N SER A 297 -9.93 -1.17 7.44
CA SER A 297 -9.70 -1.82 6.15
C SER A 297 -8.54 -2.81 6.16
N HIS A 298 -7.51 -2.55 6.97
CA HIS A 298 -6.31 -3.38 7.05
C HIS A 298 -6.48 -4.62 7.93
N GLY A 299 -7.44 -4.62 8.85
CA GLY A 299 -7.67 -5.74 9.76
C GLY A 299 -8.47 -6.88 9.14
N THR A 300 -8.43 -8.04 9.79
CA THR A 300 -9.25 -9.19 9.43
C THR A 300 -10.44 -9.30 10.39
N ASP A 301 -11.66 -9.39 9.85
CA ASP A 301 -12.92 -9.44 10.61
C ASP A 301 -13.12 -8.21 11.53
N VAL A 302 -12.63 -7.05 11.09
CA VAL A 302 -12.77 -5.77 11.81
C VAL A 302 -13.91 -4.94 11.23
N TRP A 303 -14.05 -4.88 9.90
CA TRP A 303 -15.10 -4.12 9.23
C TRP A 303 -16.35 -4.95 8.94
N LEU A 304 -16.27 -5.89 7.97
CA LEU A 304 -17.44 -6.67 7.53
C LEU A 304 -17.99 -7.55 8.65
N GLY A 305 -19.31 -7.42 8.88
CA GLY A 305 -19.99 -8.19 9.93
C GLY A 305 -19.54 -7.83 11.35
N ASN A 306 -18.79 -6.74 11.55
CA ASN A 306 -18.32 -6.24 12.84
C ASN A 306 -18.60 -4.73 12.94
N ALA A 307 -17.62 -3.85 12.78
CA ALA A 307 -17.82 -2.39 12.90
C ALA A 307 -18.92 -1.88 11.95
N GLN A 308 -18.98 -2.37 10.70
CA GLN A 308 -20.05 -2.02 9.76
C GLN A 308 -21.44 -2.27 10.36
N THR A 309 -21.67 -3.47 10.92
CA THR A 309 -22.95 -3.83 11.54
C THR A 309 -23.28 -2.88 12.71
N LEU A 310 -22.29 -2.57 13.56
CA LEU A 310 -22.48 -1.69 14.71
C LEU A 310 -22.83 -0.25 14.29
N LEU A 311 -22.22 0.24 13.20
CA LEU A 311 -22.54 1.57 12.66
C LEU A 311 -23.96 1.58 12.05
N GLN A 312 -24.33 0.57 11.27
CA GLN A 312 -25.66 0.45 10.67
C GLN A 312 -26.76 0.33 11.73
N GLU A 313 -26.52 -0.41 12.81
CA GLU A 313 -27.41 -0.54 13.95
C GLU A 313 -27.39 0.67 14.91
N LYS A 314 -26.54 1.68 14.64
CA LYS A 314 -26.34 2.87 15.48
C LYS A 314 -25.89 2.56 16.91
N LYS A 315 -25.26 1.41 17.13
CA LYS A 315 -24.65 1.01 18.42
C LYS A 315 -23.30 1.66 18.64
N ALA A 316 -22.59 1.98 17.55
CA ALA A 316 -21.31 2.70 17.58
C ALA A 316 -21.28 3.75 16.46
N THR A 317 -20.33 4.67 16.58
CA THR A 317 -19.93 5.64 15.56
C THR A 317 -18.50 5.31 15.11
N ILE A 318 -18.01 5.94 14.04
CA ILE A 318 -16.61 5.77 13.60
C ILE A 318 -15.62 6.15 14.71
N SER A 319 -15.98 7.08 15.59
CA SER A 319 -15.14 7.52 16.70
C SER A 319 -15.19 6.61 17.94
N THR A 320 -16.18 5.74 18.05
CA THR A 320 -16.35 4.82 19.20
C THR A 320 -16.15 3.36 18.86
N ALA A 321 -16.22 2.99 17.58
CA ALA A 321 -15.94 1.64 17.12
C ALA A 321 -14.45 1.29 17.30
N ILE A 322 -14.16 -0.01 17.41
CA ILE A 322 -12.79 -0.51 17.47
C ILE A 322 -12.22 -0.47 16.06
N CYS A 323 -11.31 0.46 15.79
CA CYS A 323 -10.68 0.67 14.48
C CYS A 323 -9.24 0.19 14.44
N THR A 324 -8.48 0.41 15.52
CA THR A 324 -7.10 0.00 15.69
C THR A 324 -6.92 -0.75 17.01
N ARG A 325 -5.84 -1.51 17.14
CA ARG A 325 -5.57 -2.22 18.40
C ARG A 325 -5.41 -1.27 19.61
N ASP A 326 -4.86 -0.10 19.37
CA ASP A 326 -4.65 0.95 20.37
C ASP A 326 -6.00 1.36 21.03
N ASP A 327 -7.07 1.40 20.25
CA ASP A 327 -8.40 1.77 20.74
C ASP A 327 -8.86 0.84 21.87
N ILE A 328 -8.57 -0.46 21.77
CA ILE A 328 -8.95 -1.45 22.78
C ILE A 328 -8.27 -1.12 24.12
N MET A 329 -6.95 -0.94 24.11
CA MET A 329 -6.18 -0.67 25.30
C MET A 329 -6.61 0.64 25.96
N VAL A 330 -6.68 1.72 25.19
CA VAL A 330 -7.05 3.05 25.71
C VAL A 330 -8.47 3.05 26.27
N TYR A 331 -9.42 2.42 25.59
CA TYR A 331 -10.79 2.33 26.04
C TYR A 331 -10.93 1.54 27.35
N LEU A 332 -10.29 0.37 27.46
CA LEU A 332 -10.33 -0.45 28.68
C LEU A 332 -9.69 0.28 29.89
N ILE A 333 -8.58 0.98 29.66
CA ILE A 333 -7.96 1.82 30.70
C ILE A 333 -8.90 2.96 31.13
N SER A 334 -9.60 3.60 30.19
CA SER A 334 -10.56 4.66 30.49
C SER A 334 -11.77 4.16 31.30
N LYS A 335 -12.08 2.86 31.21
CA LYS A 335 -13.08 2.17 32.01
C LYS A 335 -12.55 1.75 33.39
N GLY A 336 -11.31 2.02 33.72
CA GLY A 336 -10.70 1.71 35.01
C GLY A 336 -10.10 0.30 35.11
N ILE A 337 -10.01 -0.43 34.01
CA ILE A 337 -9.33 -1.73 33.97
C ILE A 337 -7.82 -1.49 34.08
N GLU A 338 -7.15 -2.36 34.84
CA GLU A 338 -5.71 -2.28 35.08
C GLU A 338 -4.92 -2.27 33.76
N LYS A 339 -3.89 -1.41 33.68
CA LYS A 339 -3.12 -1.14 32.44
C LYS A 339 -2.51 -2.39 31.83
N GLY A 340 -1.86 -3.24 32.62
CA GLY A 340 -1.25 -4.47 32.14
C GLY A 340 -2.27 -5.49 31.63
N LEU A 341 -3.44 -5.57 32.27
CA LEU A 341 -4.55 -6.40 31.81
C LEU A 341 -5.13 -5.87 30.51
N SER A 342 -5.37 -4.56 30.42
CA SER A 342 -5.85 -3.90 29.20
C SER A 342 -4.93 -4.15 28.01
N PHE A 343 -3.61 -4.10 28.24
CA PHE A 343 -2.60 -4.44 27.24
C PHE A 343 -2.66 -5.92 26.81
N LYS A 344 -2.79 -6.85 27.76
CA LYS A 344 -2.92 -8.29 27.47
C LYS A 344 -4.17 -8.60 26.67
N ILE A 345 -5.30 -8.00 27.01
CA ILE A 345 -6.56 -8.14 26.26
C ILE A 345 -6.35 -7.63 24.83
N MET A 346 -5.81 -6.44 24.64
CA MET A 346 -5.51 -5.88 23.33
C MET A 346 -4.62 -6.79 22.50
N GLU A 347 -3.52 -7.32 23.07
CA GLU A 347 -2.61 -8.23 22.38
C GLU A 347 -3.27 -9.56 21.99
N ALA A 348 -4.17 -10.09 22.81
CA ALA A 348 -4.91 -11.32 22.50
C ALA A 348 -5.92 -11.08 21.37
N VAL A 349 -6.68 -10.00 21.44
CA VAL A 349 -7.70 -9.64 20.44
C VAL A 349 -7.03 -9.38 19.09
N ARG A 350 -5.98 -8.56 19.03
CA ARG A 350 -5.31 -8.24 17.76
C ARG A 350 -4.70 -9.46 17.04
N LYS A 351 -4.37 -10.53 17.78
CA LYS A 351 -3.84 -11.80 17.26
C LYS A 351 -4.92 -12.85 17.00
N GLY A 352 -6.19 -12.49 17.16
CA GLY A 352 -7.32 -13.39 16.96
C GLY A 352 -7.44 -14.51 17.98
N LYS A 353 -6.81 -14.37 19.16
CA LYS A 353 -6.88 -15.35 20.24
C LYS A 353 -8.19 -15.26 21.05
N GLY A 354 -9.01 -14.24 20.78
CA GLY A 354 -10.26 -13.99 21.48
C GLY A 354 -10.09 -13.47 22.89
N LEU A 355 -11.16 -13.60 23.70
CA LEU A 355 -11.23 -13.17 25.10
C LEU A 355 -11.29 -14.41 26.00
N GLN A 356 -10.59 -14.37 27.14
CA GLN A 356 -10.75 -15.35 28.20
C GLN A 356 -11.99 -15.02 29.04
N PRO A 357 -12.68 -16.03 29.62
CA PRO A 357 -13.90 -15.78 30.42
C PRO A 357 -13.71 -14.78 31.56
N GLU A 358 -12.56 -14.83 32.24
CA GLU A 358 -12.23 -13.94 33.35
C GLU A 358 -12.07 -12.48 32.87
N TRP A 359 -11.56 -12.29 31.66
CA TRP A 359 -11.43 -10.96 31.06
C TRP A 359 -12.79 -10.38 30.68
N GLU A 360 -13.68 -11.23 30.13
CA GLU A 360 -15.05 -10.80 29.82
C GLU A 360 -15.79 -10.36 31.08
N GLN A 361 -15.67 -11.14 32.16
CA GLN A 361 -16.27 -10.80 33.43
C GLN A 361 -15.73 -9.45 33.94
N THR A 362 -14.42 -9.24 33.92
CA THR A 362 -13.80 -7.96 34.29
C THR A 362 -14.31 -6.81 33.44
N MET A 363 -14.46 -7.01 32.12
CA MET A 363 -15.00 -5.99 31.22
C MET A 363 -16.45 -5.62 31.61
N VAL A 364 -17.30 -6.60 31.91
CA VAL A 364 -18.69 -6.38 32.37
C VAL A 364 -18.72 -5.63 33.69
N GLU A 365 -17.87 -6.01 34.64
CA GLU A 365 -17.77 -5.35 35.98
C GLU A 365 -17.34 -3.87 35.88
N HIS A 366 -16.68 -3.48 34.78
CA HIS A 366 -16.24 -2.11 34.49
C HIS A 366 -17.14 -1.40 33.45
N ASP A 367 -18.39 -1.83 33.32
CA ASP A 367 -19.37 -1.22 32.41
C ASP A 367 -18.92 -1.11 30.97
N VAL A 368 -18.19 -2.13 30.46
CA VAL A 368 -17.90 -2.26 29.02
C VAL A 368 -19.15 -2.79 28.33
N PRO A 369 -19.67 -2.11 27.29
CA PRO A 369 -20.90 -2.53 26.63
C PRO A 369 -20.79 -3.89 25.96
N ASP A 370 -21.87 -4.66 25.94
CA ASP A 370 -21.94 -5.98 25.30
C ASP A 370 -21.52 -5.97 23.84
N TRP A 371 -21.89 -4.91 23.09
CA TRP A 371 -21.49 -4.78 21.69
C TRP A 371 -19.97 -4.62 21.51
N TYR A 372 -19.28 -4.01 22.50
CA TYR A 372 -17.82 -3.86 22.47
C TYR A 372 -17.13 -5.22 22.68
N ILE A 373 -17.58 -5.97 23.67
CA ILE A 373 -17.11 -7.34 23.95
C ILE A 373 -17.37 -8.24 22.73
N TRP A 374 -18.56 -8.14 22.15
CA TRP A 374 -18.91 -8.87 20.92
C TRP A 374 -17.99 -8.52 19.75
N SER A 375 -17.66 -7.25 19.56
CA SER A 375 -16.72 -6.79 18.54
C SER A 375 -15.32 -7.40 18.76
N CYS A 376 -14.78 -7.34 19.97
CA CYS A 376 -13.50 -7.94 20.33
C CYS A 376 -13.42 -9.44 19.97
N LYS A 377 -14.49 -10.19 20.19
CA LYS A 377 -14.56 -11.64 19.91
C LYS A 377 -14.51 -11.97 18.42
N LYS A 378 -14.90 -11.06 17.55
CA LYS A 378 -14.91 -11.26 16.09
C LYS A 378 -13.56 -11.02 15.45
N ILE A 379 -12.77 -10.11 15.99
CA ILE A 379 -11.51 -9.65 15.43
C ILE A 379 -10.51 -10.82 15.32
N LYS A 380 -9.90 -10.96 14.14
CA LYS A 380 -8.86 -11.95 13.88
C LYS A 380 -7.47 -11.34 13.80
N TYR A 381 -7.37 -10.13 13.26
CA TYR A 381 -6.12 -9.40 13.17
C TYR A 381 -6.35 -7.89 13.11
N MET A 382 -5.51 -7.12 13.80
CA MET A 382 -5.57 -5.66 13.80
C MET A 382 -4.19 -5.02 13.73
N PHE A 383 -4.16 -3.89 13.04
CA PHE A 383 -2.98 -3.03 12.95
C PHE A 383 -2.95 -1.94 14.03
N PRO A 384 -1.77 -1.38 14.35
CA PRO A 384 -1.65 -0.25 15.26
C PRO A 384 -2.07 1.07 14.59
N LYS A 385 -2.51 2.05 15.40
CA LYS A 385 -2.86 3.40 14.94
C LYS A 385 -1.69 4.10 14.25
N ALA A 386 -0.46 3.92 14.74
CA ALA A 386 0.74 4.46 14.14
C ALA A 386 0.94 4.01 12.69
N HIS A 387 0.70 2.73 12.40
CA HIS A 387 0.74 2.17 11.05
C HIS A 387 -0.31 2.83 10.15
N ALA A 388 -1.57 2.87 10.59
CA ALA A 388 -2.65 3.50 9.84
C ALA A 388 -2.37 4.98 9.55
N ALA A 389 -1.89 5.75 10.54
CA ALA A 389 -1.56 7.15 10.38
C ALA A 389 -0.45 7.38 9.33
N ALA A 390 0.60 6.56 9.34
CA ALA A 390 1.69 6.66 8.36
C ALA A 390 1.20 6.44 6.93
N TYR A 391 0.38 5.42 6.70
CA TYR A 391 -0.18 5.14 5.36
C TYR A 391 -1.16 6.22 4.90
N VAL A 392 -2.01 6.73 5.79
CA VAL A 392 -2.91 7.84 5.46
C VAL A 392 -2.13 9.11 5.12
N MET A 393 -1.01 9.41 5.79
CA MET A 393 -0.15 10.54 5.44
C MET A 393 0.43 10.39 4.03
N MET A 394 0.96 9.23 3.66
CA MET A 394 1.47 8.97 2.31
C MET A 394 0.36 9.11 1.27
N MET A 395 -0.79 8.50 1.50
CA MET A 395 -1.96 8.59 0.62
C MET A 395 -2.43 10.04 0.46
N TRP A 396 -2.51 10.81 1.54
CA TRP A 396 -2.93 12.21 1.51
C TRP A 396 -2.03 13.08 0.64
N ARG A 397 -0.73 12.87 0.70
CA ARG A 397 0.26 13.57 -0.15
C ARG A 397 0.05 13.26 -1.63
N ILE A 398 -0.23 12.02 -1.96
CA ILE A 398 -0.57 11.59 -3.32
C ILE A 398 -1.92 12.20 -3.74
N ALA A 399 -2.91 12.21 -2.85
CA ALA A 399 -4.21 12.83 -3.08
C ALA A 399 -4.11 14.35 -3.33
N TYR A 400 -3.24 15.03 -2.60
CA TYR A 400 -2.94 16.44 -2.84
C TYR A 400 -2.43 16.67 -4.27
N CYS A 401 -1.48 15.85 -4.73
CA CYS A 401 -0.98 15.94 -6.10
C CYS A 401 -2.05 15.61 -7.14
N LYS A 402 -3.00 14.73 -6.83
CA LYS A 402 -4.13 14.42 -7.74
C LYS A 402 -4.96 15.66 -8.05
N ILE A 403 -5.10 16.59 -7.09
CA ILE A 403 -5.84 17.85 -7.27
C ILE A 403 -4.95 18.93 -7.86
N PHE A 404 -3.82 19.22 -7.24
CA PHE A 404 -3.01 20.40 -7.52
C PHE A 404 -1.96 20.20 -8.61
N TYR A 405 -1.58 18.92 -8.88
CA TYR A 405 -0.59 18.51 -9.89
C TYR A 405 -1.08 17.29 -10.68
N PRO A 406 -2.26 17.38 -11.33
CA PRO A 406 -2.93 16.20 -11.90
C PRO A 406 -2.10 15.45 -12.93
N LEU A 407 -1.38 16.12 -13.83
CA LEU A 407 -0.52 15.46 -14.81
C LEU A 407 0.59 14.66 -14.13
N ALA A 408 1.21 15.20 -13.07
CA ALA A 408 2.23 14.49 -12.30
C ALA A 408 1.63 13.28 -11.58
N PHE A 409 0.41 13.40 -11.01
CA PHE A 409 -0.29 12.28 -10.40
C PHE A 409 -0.53 11.15 -11.40
N TYR A 410 -1.11 11.44 -12.57
CA TYR A 410 -1.36 10.41 -13.58
C TYR A 410 -0.08 9.81 -14.14
N ALA A 411 0.96 10.64 -14.39
CA ALA A 411 2.27 10.14 -14.80
C ALA A 411 2.85 9.15 -13.78
N ALA A 412 2.80 9.48 -12.50
CA ALA A 412 3.29 8.61 -11.43
C ALA A 412 2.43 7.35 -11.28
N TYR A 413 1.11 7.48 -11.33
CA TYR A 413 0.19 6.34 -11.25
C TYR A 413 0.46 5.32 -12.37
N PHE A 414 0.45 5.77 -13.63
CA PHE A 414 0.64 4.88 -14.77
C PHE A 414 2.05 4.31 -14.87
N SER A 415 3.05 4.97 -14.28
CA SER A 415 4.42 4.47 -14.23
C SER A 415 4.67 3.42 -13.16
N ILE A 416 3.93 3.47 -12.04
CA ILE A 416 4.29 2.74 -10.83
C ILE A 416 3.18 1.83 -10.34
N ARG A 417 1.93 2.30 -10.33
CA ARG A 417 0.81 1.57 -9.72
C ARG A 417 -0.09 0.84 -10.71
N ALA A 418 -0.12 1.27 -11.96
CA ALA A 418 -0.94 0.61 -12.97
C ALA A 418 -0.45 -0.83 -13.19
N ALA A 419 -1.33 -1.80 -12.94
CA ALA A 419 -0.98 -3.22 -12.98
C ALA A 419 -1.02 -3.81 -14.40
N ALA A 420 -1.86 -3.25 -15.28
CA ALA A 420 -2.08 -3.75 -16.63
C ALA A 420 -2.41 -2.63 -17.62
N PHE A 421 -1.64 -1.53 -17.58
CA PHE A 421 -1.79 -0.45 -18.55
C PHE A 421 -1.46 -0.96 -19.97
N SER A 422 -2.30 -0.61 -20.94
CA SER A 422 -2.11 -0.93 -22.36
C SER A 422 -2.19 0.32 -23.21
N TYR A 423 -1.11 0.63 -23.91
CA TYR A 423 -1.04 1.75 -24.87
C TYR A 423 -2.16 1.64 -25.92
N GLU A 424 -2.37 0.45 -26.43
CA GLU A 424 -3.33 0.16 -27.50
C GLU A 424 -4.78 0.39 -27.05
N LEU A 425 -5.10 0.03 -25.83
CA LEU A 425 -6.47 0.14 -25.31
C LEU A 425 -6.78 1.54 -24.76
N MET A 426 -5.76 2.24 -24.23
CA MET A 426 -5.98 3.42 -23.38
C MET A 426 -5.56 4.74 -24.00
N CYS A 427 -4.65 4.73 -25.00
CA CYS A 427 -4.07 5.96 -25.54
C CYS A 427 -4.71 6.42 -26.87
N GLN A 428 -5.78 5.79 -27.33
CA GLN A 428 -6.45 6.10 -28.58
C GLN A 428 -7.62 7.12 -28.45
N GLY A 429 -7.67 7.82 -27.33
CA GLY A 429 -8.69 8.81 -27.02
C GLY A 429 -9.87 8.26 -26.23
N LYS A 430 -10.67 9.18 -25.68
CA LYS A 430 -11.77 8.87 -24.75
C LYS A 430 -12.80 7.92 -25.34
N GLU A 431 -13.25 8.18 -26.58
CA GLU A 431 -14.31 7.37 -27.23
C GLU A 431 -13.85 5.92 -27.49
N ALA A 432 -12.57 5.72 -27.85
CA ALA A 432 -12.01 4.39 -28.02
C ALA A 432 -11.93 3.65 -26.68
N LEU A 433 -11.45 4.32 -25.65
CA LEU A 433 -11.40 3.78 -24.30
C LEU A 433 -12.78 3.33 -23.81
N GLU A 434 -13.80 4.17 -23.95
CA GLU A 434 -15.16 3.87 -23.48
C GLU A 434 -15.78 2.68 -24.22
N ARG A 435 -15.47 2.48 -25.51
CA ARG A 435 -15.85 1.26 -26.24
C ARG A 435 -15.22 0.00 -25.65
N HIS A 436 -13.91 0.06 -25.33
CA HIS A 436 -13.22 -1.07 -24.69
C HIS A 436 -13.77 -1.35 -23.30
N MET A 437 -14.07 -0.31 -22.51
CA MET A 437 -14.68 -0.47 -21.18
C MET A 437 -16.05 -1.13 -21.29
N ALA A 438 -16.91 -0.71 -22.23
CA ALA A 438 -18.23 -1.31 -22.45
C ALA A 438 -18.14 -2.80 -22.85
N ASP A 439 -17.15 -3.20 -23.68
CA ASP A 439 -16.90 -4.60 -23.99
C ASP A 439 -16.53 -5.38 -22.72
N TYR A 440 -15.61 -4.86 -21.91
CA TYR A 440 -15.19 -5.51 -20.66
C TYR A 440 -16.33 -5.63 -19.65
N GLU A 441 -17.14 -4.59 -19.51
CA GLU A 441 -18.34 -4.60 -18.65
C GLU A 441 -19.35 -5.69 -19.06
N SER A 442 -19.56 -5.86 -20.38
CA SER A 442 -20.50 -6.85 -20.91
C SER A 442 -20.13 -8.31 -20.57
N ARG A 443 -18.85 -8.57 -20.28
CA ARG A 443 -18.29 -9.90 -19.97
C ARG A 443 -17.50 -9.97 -18.67
N MET A 444 -17.81 -9.10 -17.71
CA MET A 444 -17.09 -8.92 -16.45
C MET A 444 -16.82 -10.23 -15.69
N ASP A 445 -17.81 -11.13 -15.67
CA ASP A 445 -17.69 -12.42 -14.97
C ASP A 445 -16.69 -13.39 -15.62
N THR A 446 -16.38 -13.19 -16.90
CA THR A 446 -15.48 -14.05 -17.68
C THR A 446 -14.08 -13.48 -17.85
N LEU A 447 -13.85 -12.23 -17.41
CA LEU A 447 -12.54 -11.58 -17.50
C LEU A 447 -11.47 -12.34 -16.72
N SER A 448 -10.33 -12.51 -17.36
CA SER A 448 -9.10 -12.96 -16.68
C SER A 448 -8.65 -11.95 -15.62
N PRO A 449 -7.82 -12.35 -14.66
CA PRO A 449 -7.25 -11.41 -13.68
C PRO A 449 -6.56 -10.20 -14.33
N LYS A 450 -5.75 -10.42 -15.38
CA LYS A 450 -5.08 -9.34 -16.13
C LYS A 450 -6.08 -8.37 -16.77
N GLU A 451 -7.17 -8.87 -17.34
CA GLU A 451 -8.21 -8.01 -17.93
C GLU A 451 -8.96 -7.20 -16.86
N LYS A 452 -9.18 -7.78 -15.67
CA LYS A 452 -9.76 -7.04 -14.53
C LYS A 452 -8.85 -5.92 -14.06
N ASP A 453 -7.55 -6.17 -13.98
CA ASP A 453 -6.55 -5.14 -13.67
C ASP A 453 -6.53 -4.06 -14.75
N SER A 454 -6.58 -4.45 -16.04
CA SER A 454 -6.65 -3.49 -17.15
C SER A 454 -7.94 -2.66 -17.10
N TYR A 455 -9.09 -3.25 -16.77
CA TYR A 455 -10.33 -2.50 -16.59
C TYR A 455 -10.23 -1.50 -15.43
N HIS A 456 -9.58 -1.87 -14.35
CA HIS A 456 -9.32 -0.94 -13.25
C HIS A 456 -8.46 0.25 -13.71
N ASP A 457 -7.40 0.01 -14.47
CA ASP A 457 -6.56 1.07 -15.02
C ASP A 457 -7.32 1.94 -16.03
N MET A 458 -8.20 1.35 -16.87
CA MET A 458 -9.08 2.10 -17.78
C MET A 458 -9.98 3.09 -17.04
N ARG A 459 -10.50 2.77 -15.86
CA ARG A 459 -11.31 3.69 -15.05
C ARG A 459 -10.54 4.96 -14.68
N ILE A 460 -9.26 4.84 -14.39
CA ILE A 460 -8.39 5.96 -14.03
C ILE A 460 -8.03 6.78 -15.27
N VAL A 461 -7.83 6.13 -16.41
CA VAL A 461 -7.65 6.81 -17.70
C VAL A 461 -8.91 7.55 -18.11
N GLN A 462 -10.11 6.97 -17.90
CA GLN A 462 -11.38 7.63 -18.13
C GLN A 462 -11.50 8.91 -17.29
N GLU A 463 -11.20 8.83 -16.00
CA GLU A 463 -11.17 10.02 -15.12
C GLU A 463 -10.21 11.09 -15.67
N MET A 464 -9.02 10.69 -16.10
CA MET A 464 -8.03 11.59 -16.70
C MET A 464 -8.57 12.31 -17.94
N TYR A 465 -9.19 11.58 -18.88
CA TYR A 465 -9.79 12.17 -20.08
C TYR A 465 -10.95 13.10 -19.76
N VAL A 466 -11.82 12.70 -18.83
CA VAL A 466 -12.97 13.53 -18.42
C VAL A 466 -12.52 14.84 -17.77
N ARG A 467 -11.38 14.83 -17.09
CA ARG A 467 -10.74 16.04 -16.55
C ARG A 467 -10.05 16.88 -17.61
N GLY A 468 -10.07 16.49 -18.87
CA GLY A 468 -9.50 17.24 -19.99
C GLY A 468 -8.01 17.01 -20.24
N PHE A 469 -7.42 15.98 -19.65
CA PHE A 469 -6.03 15.59 -19.90
C PHE A 469 -5.96 14.55 -21.01
N GLU A 470 -4.86 14.53 -21.76
CA GLU A 470 -4.68 13.68 -22.92
C GLU A 470 -3.29 13.03 -22.94
N PHE A 471 -3.17 11.93 -23.69
CA PHE A 471 -1.87 11.38 -24.06
C PHE A 471 -1.34 12.05 -25.33
N THR A 472 -0.02 12.13 -25.43
CA THR A 472 0.69 12.44 -26.69
C THR A 472 1.28 11.16 -27.29
N PRO A 473 1.40 11.05 -28.61
CA PRO A 473 2.10 9.92 -29.24
C PRO A 473 3.51 9.73 -28.68
N ILE A 474 3.96 8.51 -28.68
CA ILE A 474 5.34 8.16 -28.26
C ILE A 474 6.32 8.72 -29.30
N ASP A 475 7.23 9.58 -28.87
CA ASP A 475 8.39 10.04 -29.62
C ASP A 475 9.59 9.18 -29.24
N LEU A 476 10.10 8.39 -30.17
CA LEU A 476 11.18 7.41 -29.96
C LEU A 476 12.45 8.02 -29.35
N PHE A 477 12.72 9.29 -29.61
CA PHE A 477 13.93 10.00 -29.14
C PHE A 477 13.75 10.76 -27.82
N LYS A 478 12.53 10.79 -27.29
CA LYS A 478 12.22 11.46 -26.03
C LYS A 478 11.68 10.51 -24.97
N VAL A 479 11.10 9.38 -25.39
CA VAL A 479 10.41 8.45 -24.52
C VAL A 479 11.35 7.79 -23.51
N GLN A 480 10.82 7.52 -22.33
CA GLN A 480 11.49 6.67 -21.32
C GLN A 480 11.02 5.23 -21.42
N ALA A 481 11.86 4.31 -20.95
CA ALA A 481 11.55 2.89 -21.03
C ALA A 481 10.33 2.50 -20.20
N THR A 482 10.26 2.95 -18.93
CA THR A 482 9.25 2.52 -17.94
C THR A 482 8.49 3.66 -17.29
N ARG A 483 8.86 4.91 -17.51
CA ARG A 483 8.24 6.08 -16.88
C ARG A 483 7.46 6.90 -17.88
N PHE A 484 6.26 7.32 -17.49
CA PHE A 484 5.48 8.32 -18.22
C PHE A 484 6.09 9.70 -18.02
N GLN A 485 5.97 10.55 -19.03
CA GLN A 485 6.54 11.90 -19.03
C GLN A 485 5.46 12.92 -19.30
N ILE A 486 5.68 14.14 -18.80
CA ILE A 486 4.84 15.30 -19.12
C ILE A 486 5.55 16.06 -20.24
N VAL A 487 4.91 16.12 -21.41
CA VAL A 487 5.44 16.79 -22.61
C VAL A 487 4.36 17.71 -23.15
N ASP A 488 4.65 19.01 -23.22
CA ASP A 488 3.73 20.05 -23.75
C ASP A 488 2.31 20.00 -23.14
N GLY A 489 2.23 19.74 -21.82
CA GLY A 489 0.96 19.66 -21.09
C GLY A 489 0.15 18.38 -21.33
N LYS A 490 0.73 17.37 -21.95
CA LYS A 490 0.16 16.04 -22.16
C LYS A 490 1.04 14.94 -21.56
N LEU A 491 0.51 13.74 -21.46
CA LEU A 491 1.26 12.57 -20.99
C LEU A 491 1.82 11.79 -22.18
N MET A 492 3.14 11.61 -22.20
CA MET A 492 3.80 10.65 -23.08
C MET A 492 3.91 9.31 -22.38
N PRO A 493 3.26 8.24 -22.88
CA PRO A 493 3.38 6.91 -22.32
C PRO A 493 4.79 6.36 -22.42
N SER A 494 5.17 5.45 -21.51
CA SER A 494 6.44 4.74 -21.59
C SER A 494 6.43 3.67 -22.67
N LEU A 495 7.61 3.25 -23.15
CA LEU A 495 7.70 2.14 -24.11
C LEU A 495 7.16 0.83 -23.53
N SER A 496 7.36 0.55 -22.25
CA SER A 496 6.85 -0.65 -21.58
C SER A 496 5.32 -0.71 -21.48
N SER A 497 4.62 0.39 -21.75
CA SER A 497 3.15 0.44 -21.82
C SER A 497 2.59 -0.23 -23.08
N ILE A 498 3.44 -0.49 -24.08
CA ILE A 498 3.08 -1.18 -25.32
C ILE A 498 2.98 -2.70 -25.04
N GLU A 499 1.88 -3.31 -25.44
CA GLU A 499 1.67 -4.73 -25.18
C GLU A 499 2.72 -5.61 -25.89
N GLY A 500 3.31 -6.53 -25.11
CA GLY A 500 4.36 -7.42 -25.60
C GLY A 500 5.77 -6.83 -25.56
N LEU A 501 5.96 -5.56 -25.19
CA LEU A 501 7.25 -4.93 -25.05
C LEU A 501 7.71 -4.94 -23.58
N GLY A 502 8.56 -5.90 -23.22
CA GLY A 502 9.08 -6.00 -21.85
C GLY A 502 10.11 -4.91 -21.50
N ASN A 503 10.32 -4.66 -20.21
CA ASN A 503 11.18 -3.59 -19.70
C ASN A 503 12.59 -3.61 -20.27
N LYS A 504 13.23 -4.79 -20.37
CA LYS A 504 14.59 -4.92 -20.94
C LYS A 504 14.68 -4.50 -22.41
N ALA A 505 13.64 -4.83 -23.20
CA ALA A 505 13.59 -4.41 -24.60
C ALA A 505 13.34 -2.90 -24.70
N ALA A 506 12.46 -2.36 -23.86
CA ALA A 506 12.22 -0.91 -23.77
C ALA A 506 13.49 -0.14 -23.39
N GLU A 507 14.23 -0.59 -22.38
CA GLU A 507 15.52 -0.01 -21.97
C GLU A 507 16.54 -0.05 -23.11
N SER A 508 16.66 -1.17 -23.81
CA SER A 508 17.58 -1.33 -24.95
C SER A 508 17.24 -0.40 -26.13
N ILE A 509 15.95 -0.17 -26.37
CA ILE A 509 15.49 0.78 -27.41
C ILE A 509 15.86 2.21 -27.02
N VAL A 510 15.61 2.61 -25.79
CA VAL A 510 15.93 3.96 -25.29
C VAL A 510 17.45 4.19 -25.35
N GLU A 511 18.26 3.22 -24.91
CA GLU A 511 19.72 3.30 -24.98
C GLU A 511 20.21 3.44 -26.44
N ALA A 512 19.65 2.66 -27.36
CA ALA A 512 19.98 2.75 -28.78
C ALA A 512 19.61 4.12 -29.38
N ALA A 513 18.47 4.70 -28.99
CA ALA A 513 18.01 6.00 -29.46
C ALA A 513 18.93 7.15 -29.00
N LEU A 514 19.57 7.04 -27.83
CA LEU A 514 20.58 8.02 -27.36
C LEU A 514 21.79 8.09 -28.31
N GLY A 515 22.07 7.04 -29.08
CA GLY A 515 23.10 7.00 -30.07
C GLY A 515 22.79 7.76 -31.38
N GLY A 516 21.65 8.49 -31.43
CA GLY A 516 21.22 9.27 -32.60
C GLY A 516 20.21 8.55 -33.49
N ALA A 517 19.78 9.24 -34.56
CA ALA A 517 18.77 8.75 -35.49
C ALA A 517 19.10 7.38 -36.07
N PHE A 518 18.06 6.58 -36.31
CA PHE A 518 18.18 5.28 -36.99
C PHE A 518 18.10 5.48 -38.49
N LEU A 519 19.03 4.84 -39.22
CA LEU A 519 19.10 4.93 -40.68
C LEU A 519 18.00 4.10 -41.35
N SER A 520 17.59 3.01 -40.71
CA SER A 520 16.53 2.13 -41.16
C SER A 520 15.95 1.31 -40.01
N ARG A 521 14.85 0.61 -40.26
CA ARG A 521 14.27 -0.35 -39.30
C ARG A 521 15.20 -1.56 -39.07
N GLN A 522 16.06 -1.88 -40.06
CA GLN A 522 17.10 -2.86 -39.85
C GLN A 522 18.16 -2.36 -38.86
N ASP A 523 18.68 -1.13 -39.04
CA ASP A 523 19.62 -0.47 -38.11
C ASP A 523 19.02 -0.36 -36.71
N PHE A 524 17.73 0.01 -36.62
CA PHE A 524 17.00 0.02 -35.34
C PHE A 524 17.05 -1.35 -34.65
N ARG A 525 16.70 -2.45 -35.35
CA ARG A 525 16.71 -3.79 -34.74
C ARG A 525 18.08 -4.21 -34.25
N GLU A 526 19.11 -3.90 -35.04
CA GLU A 526 20.51 -4.26 -34.73
C GLU A 526 21.02 -3.48 -33.52
N ARG A 527 20.79 -2.15 -33.46
CA ARG A 527 21.24 -1.29 -32.37
C ARG A 527 20.44 -1.52 -31.09
N ALA A 528 19.14 -1.64 -31.20
CA ALA A 528 18.25 -1.88 -30.04
C ALA A 528 18.22 -3.35 -29.60
N LYS A 529 18.83 -4.27 -30.36
CA LYS A 529 18.84 -5.71 -30.06
C LYS A 529 17.45 -6.31 -29.90
N VAL A 530 16.51 -5.89 -30.73
CA VAL A 530 15.12 -6.35 -30.72
C VAL A 530 14.77 -7.14 -31.97
N GLY A 531 13.78 -8.04 -31.82
CA GLY A 531 13.34 -8.87 -32.93
C GLY A 531 12.41 -8.15 -33.93
N GLN A 532 12.12 -8.80 -35.04
CA GLN A 532 11.21 -8.31 -36.07
C GLN A 532 9.82 -8.00 -35.51
N THR A 533 9.28 -8.86 -34.64
CA THR A 533 7.95 -8.68 -34.04
C THR A 533 7.82 -7.35 -33.30
N VAL A 534 8.84 -6.92 -32.55
CA VAL A 534 8.86 -5.64 -31.84
C VAL A 534 8.91 -4.49 -32.86
N SER A 535 9.75 -4.58 -33.89
CA SER A 535 9.85 -3.57 -34.93
C SER A 535 8.52 -3.40 -35.68
N ASP A 536 7.86 -4.50 -36.04
CA ASP A 536 6.57 -4.47 -36.74
C ASP A 536 5.48 -3.87 -35.87
N LYS A 537 5.46 -4.20 -34.58
CA LYS A 537 4.53 -3.62 -33.61
C LYS A 537 4.69 -2.10 -33.49
N LEU A 538 5.93 -1.62 -33.37
CA LEU A 538 6.21 -0.18 -33.29
C LEU A 538 5.88 0.55 -34.60
N LEU A 539 6.02 -0.11 -35.73
CA LEU A 539 5.60 0.41 -37.02
C LEU A 539 4.07 0.51 -37.12
N GLU A 540 3.35 -0.55 -36.73
CA GLU A 540 1.88 -0.57 -36.68
C GLU A 540 1.31 0.57 -35.83
N LEU A 541 1.98 0.88 -34.71
CA LEU A 541 1.61 1.98 -33.81
C LEU A 541 2.08 3.36 -34.30
N GLY A 542 2.72 3.44 -35.48
CA GLY A 542 3.18 4.68 -36.08
C GLY A 542 4.49 5.23 -35.52
N ILE A 543 5.11 4.57 -34.55
CA ILE A 543 6.32 5.05 -33.85
C ILE A 543 7.55 4.99 -34.76
N LEU A 544 7.60 4.03 -35.70
CA LEU A 544 8.68 3.87 -36.68
C LEU A 544 8.28 4.30 -38.09
N SER A 545 7.19 5.02 -38.28
CA SER A 545 6.66 5.37 -39.63
C SER A 545 7.63 6.17 -40.49
N ASP A 546 8.43 7.05 -39.85
CA ASP A 546 9.37 7.92 -40.54
C ASP A 546 10.72 7.23 -40.85
N ILE A 547 10.88 5.95 -40.45
CA ILE A 547 12.12 5.22 -40.61
C ILE A 547 11.97 4.20 -41.75
N PRO A 548 12.79 4.29 -42.84
CA PRO A 548 12.71 3.36 -44.00
C PRO A 548 13.08 1.93 -43.58
N GLU A 549 12.64 0.95 -44.36
CA GLU A 549 12.87 -0.45 -44.01
C GLU A 549 14.33 -0.84 -44.08
N SER A 550 15.05 -0.36 -45.10
CA SER A 550 16.44 -0.71 -45.42
C SER A 550 17.26 0.54 -45.75
N ASN A 551 18.56 0.49 -45.48
CA ASN A 551 19.54 1.50 -45.89
C ASN A 551 19.87 1.42 -47.41
N GLN A 552 19.44 0.38 -48.09
CA GLN A 552 19.68 0.22 -49.53
C GLN A 552 18.61 1.02 -50.29
N LEU A 553 19.07 2.01 -51.06
CA LEU A 553 18.23 2.64 -52.07
C LEU A 553 17.83 1.58 -53.08
N SER A 554 16.55 1.35 -53.25
CA SER A 554 16.04 0.50 -54.31
C SER A 554 16.26 1.20 -55.66
N LEU A 555 16.68 0.45 -56.66
CA LEU A 555 16.78 0.94 -58.03
C LEU A 555 15.43 1.41 -58.62
N PHE A 556 14.34 1.18 -57.90
CA PHE A 556 12.97 1.55 -58.24
C PHE A 556 12.44 2.81 -57.51
N ASP A 557 13.25 3.42 -56.66
CA ASP A 557 12.92 4.65 -55.93
C ASP A 557 13.34 5.93 -56.67
N PHE A 558 13.66 5.82 -57.99
CA PHE A 558 13.96 6.92 -58.88
C PHE A 558 12.91 7.08 -59.95
#